data_e5c7da0c2becfe7dbdaf496f06ca3e61
#
_entry.id   e5c7da0c2becfe7dbdaf496f06ca3e61
#
_cell.length_a   1.000
_cell.length_b   1.000
_cell.length_c   1.000
_cell.angle_alpha   90.00
_cell.angle_beta   90.00
_cell.angle_gamma   90.00
#
_symmetry.space_group_name_H-M   'P 1'
#
loop_
_entity.id
_entity.type
_entity.pdbx_description
1 polymer ?
#
loop_
_entity_poly.entity_id
_entity_poly.type
_entity_poly.pdbx_seq_one_letter_code
_entity_poly.pdbx_strand_id
1 'polypeptide(L)'
;TKHGSVKTGKWYDVTLKQNGDSIKCWLDKELVFDTKLQQNTALGMFSTASYDEKTGDIIVKVVNTTPEANQTNINLGSYNAKSAKLISLSSLKGTSENSIEDPTNVYPMEHSLSPEGGIVSLEIPAYSLSIVRIK
;
A
#
# COMPACT_ATOMS: atom_id res chain seq x y z
N THR A 1 -19.57 20.05 -8.30
CA THR A 1 -18.79 21.04 -7.53
C THR A 1 -19.21 22.42 -7.97
N LYS A 2 -19.55 23.30 -7.01
CA LYS A 2 -19.86 24.71 -7.24
C LYS A 2 -18.64 25.57 -6.93
N HIS A 3 -18.28 26.46 -7.84
CA HIS A 3 -17.21 27.42 -7.60
C HIS A 3 -17.81 28.66 -6.90
N GLY A 4 -17.18 29.08 -5.83
CA GLY A 4 -17.60 30.25 -5.05
C GLY A 4 -16.44 30.77 -4.22
N SER A 5 -16.67 31.86 -3.50
CA SER A 5 -15.72 32.46 -2.58
C SER A 5 -16.31 32.60 -1.19
N VAL A 6 -15.50 32.39 -0.17
CA VAL A 6 -15.83 32.69 1.22
C VAL A 6 -15.29 34.07 1.57
N LYS A 7 -16.08 34.83 2.36
CA LYS A 7 -15.68 36.18 2.80
C LYS A 7 -14.97 36.10 4.15
N THR A 8 -13.88 36.81 4.30
CA THR A 8 -13.17 36.93 5.58
C THR A 8 -14.05 37.65 6.60
N GLY A 9 -14.04 37.17 7.85
CA GLY A 9 -14.83 37.76 8.94
C GLY A 9 -16.32 37.36 8.96
N LYS A 10 -16.74 36.43 8.09
CA LYS A 10 -18.08 35.83 8.10
C LYS A 10 -18.00 34.38 8.58
N TRP A 11 -18.91 33.99 9.48
CA TRP A 11 -19.11 32.59 9.86
C TRP A 11 -20.01 31.89 8.85
N TYR A 12 -19.72 30.62 8.59
CA TYR A 12 -20.46 29.75 7.69
C TYR A 12 -20.75 28.42 8.38
N ASP A 13 -21.98 27.94 8.23
CA ASP A 13 -22.33 26.58 8.65
C ASP A 13 -21.92 25.57 7.58
N VAL A 14 -21.06 24.64 7.94
CA VAL A 14 -20.64 23.54 7.05
C VAL A 14 -21.34 22.27 7.51
N THR A 15 -22.18 21.71 6.65
CA THR A 15 -22.83 20.41 6.88
C THR A 15 -22.27 19.39 5.89
N LEU A 16 -21.73 18.29 6.41
CA LEU A 16 -21.28 17.15 5.61
C LEU A 16 -22.15 15.94 5.93
N LYS A 17 -22.72 15.31 4.90
CA LYS A 17 -23.45 14.05 5.03
C LYS A 17 -22.82 12.99 4.16
N GLN A 18 -22.55 11.84 4.75
CA GLN A 18 -22.13 10.63 4.05
C GLN A 18 -23.19 9.56 4.22
N ASN A 19 -23.54 8.91 3.10
CA ASN A 19 -24.41 7.74 3.11
C ASN A 19 -23.83 6.71 2.11
N GLY A 20 -23.22 5.67 2.62
CA GLY A 20 -22.41 4.76 1.81
C GLY A 20 -21.32 5.53 1.05
N ASP A 21 -21.31 5.40 -0.26
CA ASP A 21 -20.35 6.07 -1.14
C ASP A 21 -20.72 7.52 -1.48
N SER A 22 -21.93 7.97 -1.13
CA SER A 22 -22.38 9.33 -1.44
C SER A 22 -21.93 10.31 -0.37
N ILE A 23 -21.25 11.38 -0.80
CA ILE A 23 -20.84 12.49 0.07
C ILE A 23 -21.47 13.78 -0.45
N LYS A 24 -22.16 14.50 0.43
CA LYS A 24 -22.74 15.80 0.15
C LYS A 24 -22.25 16.81 1.18
N CYS A 25 -21.92 18.00 0.71
CA CYS A 25 -21.50 19.11 1.56
C CYS A 25 -22.33 20.35 1.25
N TRP A 26 -22.81 20.98 2.30
CA TRP A 26 -23.53 22.28 2.23
C TRP A 26 -22.71 23.33 2.95
N LEU A 27 -22.75 24.55 2.39
CA LEU A 27 -22.27 25.75 3.02
C LEU A 27 -23.49 26.66 3.29
N ASP A 28 -23.74 26.98 4.56
CA ASP A 28 -25.01 27.52 5.06
C ASP A 28 -26.16 26.54 4.72
N LYS A 29 -26.93 26.75 3.73
CA LYS A 29 -27.97 25.83 3.27
C LYS A 29 -27.82 25.47 1.79
N GLU A 30 -26.74 25.94 1.18
CA GLU A 30 -26.47 25.74 -0.23
C GLU A 30 -25.62 24.51 -0.46
N LEU A 31 -26.06 23.59 -1.31
CA LEU A 31 -25.31 22.42 -1.71
C LEU A 31 -24.14 22.85 -2.60
N VAL A 32 -22.89 22.66 -2.11
CA VAL A 32 -21.68 23.07 -2.83
C VAL A 32 -20.94 21.87 -3.41
N PHE A 33 -21.19 20.68 -2.86
CA PHE A 33 -20.49 19.48 -3.25
C PHE A 33 -21.42 18.27 -3.15
N ASP A 34 -21.54 17.51 -4.24
CA ASP A 34 -22.25 16.23 -4.31
C ASP A 34 -21.40 15.28 -5.16
N THR A 35 -20.90 14.21 -4.56
CA THR A 35 -20.06 13.24 -5.24
C THR A 35 -20.26 11.85 -4.68
N LYS A 36 -19.78 10.86 -5.41
CA LYS A 36 -19.60 9.51 -4.91
C LYS A 36 -18.12 9.27 -4.66
N LEU A 37 -17.80 8.65 -3.54
CA LEU A 37 -16.49 8.07 -3.34
C LEU A 37 -16.27 7.03 -4.45
N GLN A 38 -15.31 7.28 -5.31
CA GLN A 38 -14.78 6.20 -6.13
C GLN A 38 -13.91 5.37 -5.18
N GLN A 39 -14.42 4.22 -4.80
CA GLN A 39 -13.54 3.21 -4.22
C GLN A 39 -12.61 2.77 -5.35
N ASN A 40 -11.45 3.39 -5.44
CA ASN A 40 -10.35 2.84 -6.19
C ASN A 40 -9.86 1.60 -5.44
N THR A 41 -10.57 0.50 -5.57
CA THR A 41 -10.03 -0.81 -5.30
C THR A 41 -9.09 -1.14 -6.46
N ALA A 42 -7.95 -0.48 -6.50
CA ALA A 42 -6.89 -0.86 -7.41
C ALA A 42 -6.39 -2.24 -6.96
N LEU A 43 -6.94 -3.29 -7.55
CA LEU A 43 -6.40 -4.63 -7.41
C LEU A 43 -5.14 -4.69 -8.28
N GLY A 44 -4.04 -5.14 -7.72
CA GLY A 44 -2.80 -5.26 -8.47
C GLY A 44 -1.57 -5.41 -7.59
N MET A 45 -0.43 -5.43 -8.24
CA MET A 45 0.86 -5.35 -7.59
C MET A 45 1.45 -3.95 -7.79
N PHE A 46 1.96 -3.38 -6.71
CA PHE A 46 2.62 -2.08 -6.68
C PHE A 46 3.99 -2.23 -6.09
N SER A 47 5.00 -1.62 -6.70
CA SER A 47 6.37 -1.72 -6.22
C SER A 47 7.10 -0.38 -6.23
N THR A 48 8.06 -0.27 -5.34
CA THR A 48 9.03 0.83 -5.30
C THR A 48 10.38 0.29 -4.86
N ALA A 49 11.45 0.93 -5.32
CA ALA A 49 12.81 0.61 -4.93
C ALA A 49 13.51 1.85 -4.37
N SER A 50 14.42 1.62 -3.43
CA SER A 50 15.28 2.65 -2.85
C SER A 50 16.66 2.08 -2.58
N TYR A 51 17.65 2.97 -2.49
CA TYR A 51 19.02 2.63 -2.12
C TYR A 51 19.34 3.27 -0.77
N ASP A 52 19.86 2.48 0.15
CA ASP A 52 20.32 2.93 1.45
C ASP A 52 21.82 3.26 1.35
N GLU A 53 22.16 4.53 1.26
CA GLU A 53 23.54 5.01 1.12
C GLU A 53 24.45 4.61 2.31
N LYS A 54 23.88 4.39 3.49
CA LYS A 54 24.66 4.05 4.69
C LYS A 54 25.07 2.58 4.69
N THR A 55 24.19 1.70 4.25
CA THR A 55 24.42 0.24 4.27
C THR A 55 24.83 -0.32 2.91
N GLY A 56 24.57 0.43 1.82
CA GLY A 56 24.75 -0.02 0.45
C GLY A 56 23.66 -0.98 -0.02
N ASP A 57 22.58 -1.13 0.74
CA ASP A 57 21.52 -2.08 0.44
C ASP A 57 20.53 -1.51 -0.59
N ILE A 58 20.07 -2.35 -1.51
CA ILE A 58 18.87 -2.07 -2.31
C ILE A 58 17.67 -2.59 -1.55
N ILE A 59 16.65 -1.75 -1.38
CA ILE A 59 15.42 -2.10 -0.68
C ILE A 59 14.28 -2.00 -1.69
N VAL A 60 13.66 -3.13 -2.00
CA VAL A 60 12.47 -3.22 -2.85
C VAL A 60 11.26 -3.53 -1.99
N LYS A 61 10.21 -2.71 -2.11
CA LYS A 61 8.93 -2.90 -1.43
C LYS A 61 7.89 -3.26 -2.47
N VAL A 62 7.14 -4.32 -2.22
CA VAL A 62 6.06 -4.79 -3.10
C VAL A 62 4.80 -4.98 -2.27
N VAL A 63 3.69 -4.42 -2.75
CA VAL A 63 2.35 -4.64 -2.19
C VAL A 63 1.55 -5.44 -3.20
N ASN A 64 1.02 -6.56 -2.78
CA ASN A 64 0.10 -7.37 -3.56
C ASN A 64 -1.30 -7.27 -2.92
N THR A 65 -2.24 -6.65 -3.62
CA THR A 65 -3.63 -6.50 -3.15
C THR A 65 -4.58 -7.53 -3.77
N THR A 66 -4.02 -8.51 -4.50
CA THR A 66 -4.80 -9.59 -5.14
C THR A 66 -4.91 -10.82 -4.25
N PRO A 67 -5.92 -11.68 -4.48
CA PRO A 67 -6.08 -12.94 -3.76
C PRO A 67 -5.10 -14.03 -4.23
N GLU A 68 -4.22 -13.72 -5.17
CA GLU A 68 -3.29 -14.69 -5.77
C GLU A 68 -1.85 -14.34 -5.44
N ALA A 69 -1.05 -15.36 -5.13
CA ALA A 69 0.40 -15.22 -5.05
C ALA A 69 1.00 -15.06 -6.45
N ASN A 70 2.11 -14.34 -6.55
CA ASN A 70 2.73 -14.03 -7.83
C ASN A 70 4.23 -14.34 -7.80
N GLN A 71 4.70 -15.16 -8.76
CA GLN A 71 6.13 -15.38 -8.97
C GLN A 71 6.74 -14.15 -9.62
N THR A 72 7.76 -13.59 -8.98
CA THR A 72 8.34 -12.30 -9.34
C THR A 72 9.85 -12.40 -9.43
N ASN A 73 10.42 -11.73 -10.40
CA ASN A 73 11.87 -11.61 -10.58
C ASN A 73 12.28 -10.14 -10.42
N ILE A 74 13.19 -9.87 -9.49
CA ILE A 74 13.85 -8.58 -9.36
C ILE A 74 15.14 -8.62 -10.14
N ASN A 75 15.20 -7.89 -11.24
CA ASN A 75 16.40 -7.79 -12.07
C ASN A 75 17.28 -6.66 -11.53
N LEU A 76 18.49 -7.01 -11.12
CA LEU A 76 19.46 -6.11 -10.52
C LEU A 76 20.44 -5.50 -11.54
N GLY A 77 20.31 -5.88 -12.83
CA GLY A 77 21.24 -5.44 -13.87
C GLY A 77 22.67 -5.88 -13.59
N SER A 78 23.55 -4.91 -13.48
CA SER A 78 24.99 -5.12 -13.19
C SER A 78 25.32 -5.15 -11.69
N TYR A 79 24.34 -4.98 -10.80
CA TYR A 79 24.59 -5.03 -9.37
C TYR A 79 24.88 -6.45 -8.90
N ASN A 80 26.04 -6.65 -8.29
CA ASN A 80 26.50 -7.97 -7.83
C ASN A 80 26.03 -8.22 -6.40
N ALA A 81 24.78 -8.63 -6.25
CA ALA A 81 24.21 -8.98 -4.95
C ALA A 81 24.83 -10.27 -4.38
N LYS A 82 25.19 -10.22 -3.11
CA LYS A 82 25.74 -11.38 -2.36
C LYS A 82 24.67 -12.15 -1.61
N SER A 83 23.64 -11.47 -1.18
CA SER A 83 22.53 -12.04 -0.42
C SER A 83 21.28 -11.18 -0.57
N ALA A 84 20.12 -11.80 -0.33
CA ALA A 84 18.87 -11.07 -0.22
C ALA A 84 18.03 -11.65 0.92
N LYS A 85 17.20 -10.80 1.53
CA LYS A 85 16.29 -11.16 2.59
C LYS A 85 14.90 -10.63 2.26
N LEU A 86 13.90 -11.48 2.30
CA LEU A 86 12.50 -11.14 2.20
C LEU A 86 11.91 -11.06 3.60
N ILE A 87 11.22 -9.97 3.88
CA ILE A 87 10.33 -9.82 5.03
C ILE A 87 8.95 -9.62 4.45
N SER A 88 8.02 -10.54 4.71
CA SER A 88 6.66 -10.46 4.21
C SER A 88 5.64 -10.43 5.35
N LEU A 89 4.67 -9.54 5.23
CA LEU A 89 3.45 -9.50 6.01
C LEU A 89 2.32 -9.90 5.08
N SER A 90 1.69 -11.03 5.31
CA SER A 90 0.63 -11.57 4.43
C SER A 90 -0.49 -12.20 5.23
N SER A 91 -1.64 -12.34 4.62
CA SER A 91 -2.77 -13.03 5.20
C SER A 91 -3.60 -13.75 4.14
N LEU A 92 -4.43 -14.70 4.58
CA LEU A 92 -5.34 -15.43 3.68
C LEU A 92 -6.50 -14.56 3.16
N LYS A 93 -6.80 -13.46 3.85
CA LYS A 93 -7.88 -12.52 3.50
C LYS A 93 -7.35 -11.10 3.66
N GLY A 94 -7.66 -10.24 2.70
CA GLY A 94 -7.27 -8.81 2.76
C GLY A 94 -7.85 -8.03 3.96
N THR A 95 -8.76 -8.64 4.70
CA THR A 95 -9.42 -8.09 5.91
C THR A 95 -8.95 -8.74 7.20
N SER A 96 -7.91 -9.59 7.16
CA SER A 96 -7.37 -10.20 8.38
C SER A 96 -6.72 -9.14 9.27
N GLU A 97 -6.97 -9.21 10.55
CA GLU A 97 -6.44 -8.29 11.54
C GLU A 97 -6.00 -9.05 12.81
N ASN A 98 -5.16 -8.43 13.59
CA ASN A 98 -4.80 -8.93 14.91
C ASN A 98 -5.85 -8.49 15.94
N SER A 99 -6.13 -9.32 16.91
CA SER A 99 -7.02 -9.01 18.04
C SER A 99 -6.29 -9.20 19.37
N ILE A 100 -6.96 -8.88 20.48
CA ILE A 100 -6.42 -9.14 21.82
C ILE A 100 -6.31 -10.66 22.07
N GLU A 101 -7.27 -11.43 21.53
CA GLU A 101 -7.33 -12.89 21.66
C GLU A 101 -6.34 -13.59 20.73
N ASP A 102 -6.07 -13.01 19.57
CA ASP A 102 -5.10 -13.52 18.58
C ASP A 102 -4.20 -12.40 18.06
N PRO A 103 -3.19 -11.98 18.84
CA PRO A 103 -2.33 -10.85 18.51
C PRO A 103 -1.32 -11.16 17.41
N THR A 104 -1.20 -12.42 17.00
CA THR A 104 -0.23 -12.89 15.99
C THR A 104 -0.91 -13.52 14.77
N ASN A 105 -2.18 -13.26 14.53
CA ASN A 105 -2.91 -13.73 13.36
C ASN A 105 -2.23 -13.24 12.05
N VAL A 106 -1.71 -12.01 12.06
CA VAL A 106 -0.90 -11.45 10.97
C VAL A 106 0.40 -10.94 11.56
N TYR A 107 1.53 -11.52 11.14
CA TYR A 107 2.86 -11.15 11.62
C TYR A 107 3.90 -11.23 10.51
N PRO A 108 5.01 -10.49 10.61
CA PRO A 108 6.08 -10.55 9.62
C PRO A 108 6.80 -11.90 9.63
N MET A 109 6.98 -12.48 8.45
CA MET A 109 7.81 -13.67 8.23
C MET A 109 9.06 -13.29 7.46
N GLU A 110 10.18 -13.94 7.78
CA GLU A 110 11.47 -13.69 7.17
C GLU A 110 11.97 -14.92 6.40
N HIS A 111 12.47 -14.68 5.20
CA HIS A 111 13.07 -15.72 4.35
C HIS A 111 14.38 -15.21 3.75
N SER A 112 15.40 -16.07 3.74
CA SER A 112 16.64 -15.82 3.00
C SER A 112 16.42 -16.16 1.53
N LEU A 113 16.94 -15.32 0.64
CA LEU A 113 16.91 -15.51 -0.80
C LEU A 113 18.34 -15.52 -1.33
N SER A 114 18.57 -16.30 -2.38
CA SER A 114 19.87 -16.37 -3.06
C SER A 114 19.75 -15.68 -4.42
N PRO A 115 20.44 -14.54 -4.62
CA PRO A 115 20.54 -13.93 -5.95
C PRO A 115 21.33 -14.86 -6.88
N GLU A 116 20.82 -15.05 -8.10
CA GLU A 116 21.49 -15.85 -9.13
C GLU A 116 21.50 -15.06 -10.45
N GLY A 117 22.68 -14.91 -11.07
CA GLY A 117 22.81 -14.25 -12.37
C GLY A 117 22.30 -12.80 -12.39
N GLY A 118 22.36 -12.08 -11.26
CA GLY A 118 21.83 -10.71 -11.16
C GLY A 118 20.30 -10.66 -11.00
N ILE A 119 19.66 -11.77 -10.66
CA ILE A 119 18.22 -11.87 -10.47
C ILE A 119 17.93 -12.40 -9.06
N VAL A 120 16.95 -11.80 -8.39
CA VAL A 120 16.34 -12.33 -7.17
C VAL A 120 14.94 -12.83 -7.51
N SER A 121 14.77 -14.17 -7.51
CA SER A 121 13.48 -14.80 -7.76
C SER A 121 12.77 -15.08 -6.44
N LEU A 122 11.49 -14.70 -6.35
CA LEU A 122 10.69 -14.86 -5.14
C LEU A 122 9.21 -14.96 -5.46
N GLU A 123 8.47 -15.53 -4.52
CA GLU A 123 7.01 -15.46 -4.53
C GLU A 123 6.54 -14.30 -3.67
N ILE A 124 5.68 -13.44 -4.22
CA ILE A 124 4.96 -12.39 -3.50
C ILE A 124 3.61 -12.97 -3.10
N PRO A 125 3.34 -13.17 -1.79
CA PRO A 125 2.11 -13.78 -1.34
C PRO A 125 0.86 -12.95 -1.69
N ALA A 126 -0.31 -13.59 -1.69
CA ALA A 126 -1.60 -12.90 -1.75
C ALA A 126 -1.73 -11.92 -0.58
N TYR A 127 -2.42 -10.81 -0.78
CA TYR A 127 -2.73 -9.79 0.24
C TYR A 127 -1.53 -9.48 1.14
N SER A 128 -0.41 -9.08 0.54
CA SER A 128 0.86 -8.93 1.25
C SER A 128 1.54 -7.58 1.06
N LEU A 129 2.32 -7.22 2.07
CA LEU A 129 3.43 -6.28 1.96
C LEU A 129 4.74 -7.07 2.07
N SER A 130 5.54 -7.02 1.03
CA SER A 130 6.84 -7.69 0.95
C SER A 130 7.95 -6.66 0.86
N ILE A 131 8.98 -6.81 1.68
CA ILE A 131 10.18 -5.98 1.68
C ILE A 131 11.37 -6.88 1.39
N VAL A 132 12.03 -6.63 0.26
CA VAL A 132 13.25 -7.36 -0.13
C VAL A 132 14.45 -6.45 0.11
N ARG A 133 15.34 -6.86 0.98
CA ARG A 133 16.61 -6.18 1.24
C ARG A 133 17.72 -6.98 0.58
N ILE A 134 18.48 -6.33 -0.29
CA ILE A 134 19.50 -6.94 -1.17
C ILE A 134 20.84 -6.29 -0.86
N LYS A 135 21.86 -7.14 -0.63
CA LYS A 135 23.23 -6.75 -0.26
C LYS A 135 24.24 -7.20 -1.30
#